data_23d79758cd4fe0ac0cb7595193824b11
#
_entry.id   23d79758cd4fe0ac0cb7595193824b11
#
_cell.length_a   1.000
_cell.length_b   1.000
_cell.length_c   1.000
_cell.angle_alpha   90.00
_cell.angle_beta   90.00
_cell.angle_gamma   90.00
#
_symmetry.space_group_name_H-M   'P 1'
#
loop_
_entity.id
_entity.type
_entity.pdbx_description
1 polymer ?
#
loop_
_entity_poly.entity_id
_entity_poly.type
_entity_poly.pdbx_seq_one_letter_code
_entity_poly.pdbx_strand_id
1 'polypeptide(L)'
;MKLTSLFAVAGLTLALAACGGADAAPRQGGASEGKVAASAPATGNVIEVKMVSGSGERFEPANFTAQRGDVVRFVLVAGVHNVSFPAANNVSGVQLPATSPYLQAPGQSYEFTVEQPAGEYNYQCDPHAALGMVGTMTVVD
;
A
#
# COMPACT_ATOMS: atom_id res chain seq x y z
N MET A 1 -18.25 51.95 26.95
CA MET A 1 -18.00 52.99 25.94
C MET A 1 -18.43 52.44 24.59
N LYS A 2 -19.42 53.12 24.01
CA LYS A 2 -20.01 52.83 22.69
C LYS A 2 -19.07 53.32 21.62
N LEU A 3 -18.91 52.58 20.51
CA LEU A 3 -18.79 53.22 19.20
C LEU A 3 -19.30 52.26 18.10
N THR A 4 -20.43 52.64 17.63
CA THR A 4 -21.10 52.25 16.40
C THR A 4 -20.39 52.88 15.21
N SER A 5 -20.18 52.16 14.13
CA SER A 5 -20.01 52.71 12.79
C SER A 5 -20.68 51.83 11.77
N LEU A 6 -21.85 52.28 11.33
CA LEU A 6 -22.49 51.94 10.08
C LEU A 6 -21.71 52.57 8.92
N PHE A 7 -21.47 51.82 7.86
CA PHE A 7 -21.43 52.36 6.50
C PHE A 7 -22.20 51.41 5.57
N ALA A 8 -23.33 51.92 5.14
CA ALA A 8 -24.05 51.49 3.95
C ALA A 8 -23.50 52.26 2.78
N VAL A 9 -23.57 51.68 1.58
CA VAL A 9 -24.00 52.32 0.33
C VAL A 9 -23.65 51.39 -0.84
N ALA A 10 -24.71 50.89 -1.50
CA ALA A 10 -25.08 50.99 -2.93
C ALA A 10 -24.11 50.31 -3.92
N GLY A 11 -24.46 49.24 -4.53
CA GLY A 11 -25.41 49.18 -5.64
C GLY A 11 -24.76 49.45 -6.99
N LEU A 12 -24.51 48.38 -7.77
CA LEU A 12 -24.52 48.55 -9.23
C LEU A 12 -24.76 47.18 -9.88
N THR A 13 -25.82 47.15 -10.62
CA THR A 13 -26.36 46.12 -11.51
C THR A 13 -25.57 46.00 -12.80
N LEU A 14 -25.76 44.85 -13.45
CA LEU A 14 -25.66 44.58 -14.90
C LEU A 14 -24.41 43.83 -15.34
N ALA A 15 -24.45 42.63 -15.87
CA ALA A 15 -25.01 42.23 -17.15
C ALA A 15 -24.97 40.70 -17.31
N LEU A 16 -26.01 40.19 -17.95
CA LEU A 16 -26.08 38.84 -18.50
C LEU A 16 -24.99 38.61 -19.54
N ALA A 17 -24.34 37.47 -19.47
CA ALA A 17 -23.86 36.76 -20.62
C ALA A 17 -24.06 35.28 -20.38
N ALA A 18 -25.09 34.73 -20.99
CA ALA A 18 -25.23 33.30 -21.20
C ALA A 18 -24.19 32.84 -22.21
N CYS A 19 -23.51 31.77 -21.93
CA CYS A 19 -23.14 30.75 -22.92
C CYS A 19 -22.37 29.59 -22.29
N GLY A 20 -22.82 28.41 -22.61
CA GLY A 20 -21.98 27.23 -22.60
C GLY A 20 -22.20 26.30 -21.42
N GLY A 21 -23.15 25.39 -21.57
CA GLY A 21 -23.23 24.18 -20.80
C GLY A 21 -21.95 23.39 -20.96
N ALA A 22 -21.35 23.07 -19.86
CA ALA A 22 -20.45 21.94 -19.72
C ALA A 22 -21.03 21.11 -18.58
N ASP A 23 -21.65 20.00 -18.96
CA ASP A 23 -22.01 18.94 -18.03
C ASP A 23 -20.76 18.53 -17.26
N ALA A 24 -20.59 19.09 -16.09
CA ALA A 24 -19.66 18.56 -15.11
C ALA A 24 -20.29 17.31 -14.52
N ALA A 25 -20.03 16.18 -15.12
CA ALA A 25 -20.27 14.91 -14.50
C ALA A 25 -19.59 14.90 -13.11
N PRO A 26 -20.28 14.42 -12.07
CA PRO A 26 -19.64 14.26 -10.76
C PRO A 26 -18.45 13.32 -10.94
N ARG A 27 -17.26 13.84 -10.72
CA ARG A 27 -16.07 13.00 -10.55
C ARG A 27 -16.32 12.17 -9.31
N GLN A 28 -16.76 10.96 -9.51
CA GLN A 28 -16.66 9.95 -8.49
C GLN A 28 -15.17 9.86 -8.16
N GLY A 29 -14.82 10.31 -6.96
CA GLY A 29 -13.52 10.07 -6.38
C GLY A 29 -13.37 8.57 -6.23
N GLY A 30 -12.80 7.93 -7.24
CA GLY A 30 -12.32 6.58 -7.11
C GLY A 30 -11.31 6.60 -5.97
N ALA A 31 -11.64 5.92 -4.89
CA ALA A 31 -10.65 5.56 -3.89
C ALA A 31 -9.53 4.86 -4.67
N SER A 32 -8.39 5.53 -4.76
CA SER A 32 -7.19 4.93 -5.33
C SER A 32 -6.83 3.80 -4.39
N GLU A 33 -7.20 2.59 -4.77
CA GLU A 33 -6.61 1.40 -4.16
C GLU A 33 -5.12 1.54 -4.36
N GLY A 34 -4.44 1.86 -3.27
CA GLY A 34 -3.01 2.12 -3.28
C GLY A 34 -2.23 0.83 -3.49
N LYS A 35 -2.27 0.31 -4.71
CA LYS A 35 -1.42 -0.78 -5.15
C LYS A 35 -0.02 -0.23 -5.40
N VAL A 36 0.90 -0.57 -4.54
CA VAL A 36 2.32 -0.35 -4.79
C VAL A 36 2.86 -1.60 -5.46
N ALA A 37 2.97 -1.57 -6.77
CA ALA A 37 3.49 -2.68 -7.54
C ALA A 37 5.00 -2.51 -7.76
N ALA A 38 5.75 -3.55 -7.51
CA ALA A 38 7.10 -3.71 -8.03
C ALA A 38 7.06 -4.72 -9.18
N SER A 39 7.34 -4.22 -10.37
CA SER A 39 7.89 -4.84 -11.57
C SER A 39 7.43 -6.20 -12.09
N ALA A 40 7.62 -6.39 -13.39
CA ALA A 40 7.54 -7.54 -14.28
C ALA A 40 6.16 -8.21 -14.45
N PRO A 41 5.81 -8.65 -15.67
CA PRO A 41 4.53 -9.33 -15.89
C PRO A 41 4.53 -10.67 -15.17
N ALA A 42 3.57 -10.81 -14.25
CA ALA A 42 3.32 -12.04 -13.53
C ALA A 42 2.77 -13.12 -14.50
N THR A 43 3.36 -14.27 -14.47
CA THR A 43 2.91 -15.45 -15.23
C THR A 43 2.48 -16.60 -14.32
N GLY A 44 2.61 -16.43 -13.01
CA GLY A 44 2.35 -17.42 -11.98
C GLY A 44 1.09 -17.18 -11.15
N ASN A 45 0.95 -17.97 -10.10
CA ASN A 45 -0.14 -17.85 -9.14
C ASN A 45 0.01 -16.60 -8.27
N VAL A 46 -1.09 -16.13 -7.69
CA VAL A 46 -1.06 -15.06 -6.68
C VAL A 46 -1.13 -15.68 -5.30
N ILE A 47 -0.12 -15.40 -4.48
CA ILE A 47 -0.05 -15.82 -3.08
C ILE A 47 -0.37 -14.61 -2.22
N GLU A 48 -1.49 -14.65 -1.51
CA GLU A 48 -1.90 -13.55 -0.64
C GLU A 48 -1.44 -13.78 0.79
N VAL A 49 -0.82 -12.73 1.38
CA VAL A 49 -0.39 -12.69 2.78
C VAL A 49 -1.05 -11.49 3.44
N LYS A 50 -1.82 -11.69 4.48
CA LYS A 50 -2.47 -10.63 5.24
C LYS A 50 -1.53 -10.06 6.28
N MET A 51 -1.59 -8.75 6.49
CA MET A 51 -0.92 -8.04 7.58
C MET A 51 -1.97 -7.63 8.60
N VAL A 52 -1.84 -8.12 9.82
CA VAL A 52 -2.91 -8.09 10.83
C VAL A 52 -2.37 -7.57 12.16
N SER A 53 -3.13 -6.65 12.74
CA SER A 53 -2.99 -6.18 14.14
C SER A 53 -4.18 -6.64 14.99
N GLY A 54 -4.03 -6.58 16.31
CA GLY A 54 -5.11 -6.84 17.27
C GLY A 54 -4.68 -7.79 18.37
N SER A 55 -4.74 -9.10 18.15
CA SER A 55 -4.22 -10.09 19.10
C SER A 55 -2.71 -10.35 18.92
N GLY A 56 -1.99 -9.38 18.40
CA GLY A 56 -0.57 -9.42 18.04
C GLY A 56 -0.36 -8.97 16.59
N GLU A 57 0.86 -8.49 16.33
CA GLU A 57 1.29 -8.04 15.01
C GLU A 57 1.81 -9.24 14.24
N ARG A 58 1.22 -9.58 13.09
CA ARG A 58 1.60 -10.79 12.35
C ARG A 58 1.27 -10.74 10.86
N PHE A 59 1.95 -11.60 10.13
CA PHE A 59 1.59 -12.00 8.76
C PHE A 59 0.74 -13.28 8.81
N GLU A 60 -0.24 -13.39 7.90
CA GLU A 60 -1.12 -14.57 7.75
C GLU A 60 -1.27 -14.99 6.29
N PRO A 61 -0.69 -16.14 5.87
CA PRO A 61 0.25 -16.98 6.62
C PRO A 61 1.61 -16.30 6.80
N ALA A 62 2.31 -16.58 7.90
CA ALA A 62 3.65 -16.07 8.12
C ALA A 62 4.71 -16.83 7.29
N ASN A 63 4.46 -18.09 6.99
CA ASN A 63 5.34 -18.92 6.17
C ASN A 63 4.56 -19.47 4.98
N PHE A 64 5.13 -19.39 3.79
CA PHE A 64 4.52 -19.87 2.56
C PHE A 64 5.57 -20.32 1.56
N THR A 65 5.12 -21.11 0.57
CA THR A 65 5.94 -21.55 -0.56
C THR A 65 5.51 -20.85 -1.83
N ALA A 66 6.47 -20.47 -2.66
CA ALA A 66 6.26 -19.83 -3.95
C ALA A 66 7.18 -20.45 -5.00
N GLN A 67 6.82 -20.28 -6.27
CA GLN A 67 7.66 -20.60 -7.43
C GLN A 67 8.12 -19.30 -8.11
N ARG A 68 9.19 -19.39 -8.87
CA ARG A 68 9.61 -18.25 -9.71
C ARG A 68 8.49 -17.91 -10.71
N GLY A 69 8.18 -16.60 -10.80
CA GLY A 69 7.09 -16.10 -11.63
C GLY A 69 5.77 -15.94 -10.87
N ASP A 70 5.62 -16.50 -9.67
CA ASP A 70 4.47 -16.23 -8.81
C ASP A 70 4.47 -14.76 -8.37
N VAL A 71 3.29 -14.25 -8.02
CA VAL A 71 3.11 -12.94 -7.41
C VAL A 71 2.80 -13.12 -5.94
N VAL A 72 3.60 -12.50 -5.08
CA VAL A 72 3.28 -12.39 -3.65
C VAL A 72 2.61 -11.04 -3.42
N ARG A 73 1.42 -11.10 -2.82
CA ARG A 73 0.61 -9.93 -2.48
C ARG A 73 0.44 -9.84 -0.97
N PHE A 74 1.01 -8.81 -0.36
CA PHE A 74 0.77 -8.47 1.04
C PHE A 74 -0.37 -7.49 1.12
N VAL A 75 -1.42 -7.80 1.90
CA VAL A 75 -2.62 -6.97 2.03
C VAL A 75 -2.78 -6.50 3.47
N LEU A 76 -2.92 -5.20 3.66
CA LEU A 76 -3.19 -4.64 4.97
C LEU A 76 -4.63 -4.90 5.39
N VAL A 77 -4.81 -5.61 6.49
CA VAL A 77 -6.12 -5.83 7.14
C VAL A 77 -6.33 -4.83 8.26
N ALA A 78 -5.32 -4.64 9.12
CA ALA A 78 -5.38 -3.70 10.23
C ALA A 78 -3.96 -3.30 10.66
N GLY A 79 -3.82 -2.10 11.22
CA GLY A 79 -2.56 -1.55 11.72
C GLY A 79 -1.81 -0.71 10.68
N VAL A 80 -0.51 -0.53 10.93
CA VAL A 80 0.42 0.12 10.01
C VAL A 80 1.63 -0.79 9.86
N HIS A 81 1.84 -1.30 8.66
CA HIS A 81 2.86 -2.30 8.40
C HIS A 81 3.65 -2.01 7.13
N ASN A 82 4.85 -2.56 7.07
CA ASN A 82 5.63 -2.70 5.85
C ASN A 82 6.13 -4.14 5.69
N VAL A 83 6.75 -4.42 4.57
CA VAL A 83 7.42 -5.69 4.29
C VAL A 83 8.84 -5.38 3.88
N SER A 84 9.79 -5.93 4.58
CA SER A 84 11.21 -5.85 4.23
C SER A 84 11.88 -7.23 4.28
N PHE A 85 12.89 -7.41 3.45
CA PHE A 85 13.75 -8.61 3.41
C PHE A 85 15.15 -8.20 3.82
N PRO A 86 15.48 -8.21 5.13
CA PRO A 86 16.77 -7.74 5.60
C PRO A 86 17.93 -8.59 5.04
N ALA A 87 18.92 -7.95 4.43
CA ALA A 87 20.07 -8.67 3.86
C ALA A 87 20.85 -9.49 4.89
N ALA A 88 20.85 -9.03 6.15
CA ALA A 88 21.52 -9.75 7.25
C ALA A 88 20.87 -11.10 7.57
N ASN A 89 19.60 -11.29 7.22
CA ASN A 89 18.83 -12.50 7.52
C ASN A 89 18.61 -13.37 6.27
N ASN A 90 19.24 -13.03 5.16
CA ASN A 90 19.01 -13.67 3.88
C ASN A 90 20.34 -14.04 3.20
N VAL A 91 20.26 -14.88 2.17
CA VAL A 91 21.42 -15.33 1.42
C VAL A 91 22.09 -14.14 0.73
N SER A 92 23.40 -14.01 0.91
CA SER A 92 24.18 -12.94 0.27
C SER A 92 24.29 -13.14 -1.25
N GLY A 93 24.31 -12.02 -1.98
CA GLY A 93 24.46 -12.03 -3.44
C GLY A 93 23.18 -12.32 -4.22
N VAL A 94 22.04 -12.48 -3.55
CA VAL A 94 20.74 -12.62 -4.18
C VAL A 94 20.02 -11.26 -4.20
N GLN A 95 19.38 -10.93 -5.33
CA GLN A 95 18.52 -9.77 -5.41
C GLN A 95 17.26 -10.03 -4.59
N LEU A 96 17.11 -9.33 -3.48
CA LEU A 96 15.92 -9.43 -2.62
C LEU A 96 14.79 -8.52 -3.13
N PRO A 97 13.52 -8.84 -2.82
CA PRO A 97 12.41 -7.93 -3.10
C PRO A 97 12.63 -6.56 -2.44
N ALA A 98 12.18 -5.51 -3.12
CA ALA A 98 12.28 -4.16 -2.57
C ALA A 98 11.46 -4.02 -1.28
N THR A 99 11.96 -3.24 -0.32
CA THR A 99 11.18 -2.91 0.87
C THR A 99 9.93 -2.11 0.46
N SER A 100 8.77 -2.51 0.97
CA SER A 100 7.52 -1.79 0.73
C SER A 100 7.50 -0.44 1.45
N PRO A 101 6.71 0.54 0.97
CA PRO A 101 6.30 1.65 1.81
C PRO A 101 5.44 1.15 2.99
N TYR A 102 5.21 2.01 3.98
CA TYR A 102 4.23 1.72 5.03
C TYR A 102 2.82 1.76 4.46
N LEU A 103 2.09 0.66 4.62
CA LEU A 103 0.67 0.57 4.34
C LEU A 103 -0.10 0.99 5.59
N GLN A 104 -1.07 1.90 5.44
CA GLN A 104 -1.70 2.59 6.58
C GLN A 104 -3.22 2.50 6.57
N ALA A 105 -3.81 2.03 5.49
CA ALA A 105 -5.26 1.87 5.37
C ALA A 105 -5.62 0.45 4.95
N PRO A 106 -6.64 -0.17 5.57
CA PRO A 106 -7.12 -1.49 5.18
C PRO A 106 -7.41 -1.57 3.68
N GLY A 107 -7.00 -2.69 3.06
CA GLY A 107 -7.11 -2.91 1.63
C GLY A 107 -5.91 -2.42 0.81
N GLN A 108 -5.02 -1.61 1.35
CA GLN A 108 -3.75 -1.31 0.69
C GLN A 108 -2.91 -2.58 0.55
N SER A 109 -2.17 -2.70 -0.55
CA SER A 109 -1.34 -3.86 -0.82
C SER A 109 0.03 -3.49 -1.36
N TYR A 110 0.98 -4.39 -1.15
CA TYR A 110 2.29 -4.43 -1.78
C TYR A 110 2.45 -5.74 -2.52
N GLU A 111 2.92 -5.69 -3.75
CA GLU A 111 3.11 -6.88 -4.57
C GLU A 111 4.50 -6.90 -5.19
N PHE A 112 5.03 -8.10 -5.38
CA PHE A 112 6.21 -8.33 -6.21
C PHE A 112 6.11 -9.70 -6.90
N THR A 113 6.81 -9.83 -8.03
CA THR A 113 7.01 -11.13 -8.69
C THR A 113 8.21 -11.82 -8.08
N VAL A 114 8.09 -13.11 -7.81
CA VAL A 114 9.18 -13.93 -7.27
C VAL A 114 10.22 -14.16 -8.38
N GLU A 115 11.38 -13.55 -8.23
CA GLU A 115 12.51 -13.68 -9.15
C GLU A 115 13.69 -14.44 -8.51
N GLN A 116 13.62 -14.68 -7.21
CA GLN A 116 14.64 -15.29 -6.40
C GLN A 116 14.84 -16.76 -6.80
N PRO A 117 16.08 -17.29 -6.77
CA PRO A 117 16.34 -18.72 -6.92
C PRO A 117 15.72 -19.53 -5.76
N ALA A 118 15.61 -20.85 -5.92
CA ALA A 118 15.15 -21.73 -4.86
C ALA A 118 15.94 -21.50 -3.56
N GLY A 119 15.23 -21.39 -2.44
CA GLY A 119 15.82 -21.09 -1.13
C GLY A 119 14.81 -20.49 -0.16
N GLU A 120 15.27 -20.19 1.05
CA GLU A 120 14.46 -19.55 2.08
C GLU A 120 14.81 -18.06 2.18
N TYR A 121 13.79 -17.22 2.23
CA TYR A 121 13.86 -15.77 2.30
C TYR A 121 13.07 -15.26 3.48
N ASN A 122 13.78 -14.76 4.48
CA ASN A 122 13.19 -14.22 5.69
C ASN A 122 12.73 -12.78 5.47
N TYR A 123 11.52 -12.48 5.89
CA TYR A 123 10.95 -11.14 5.81
C TYR A 123 10.34 -10.70 7.15
N GLN A 124 10.15 -9.41 7.29
CA GLN A 124 9.66 -8.81 8.52
C GLN A 124 8.86 -7.53 8.25
N CYS A 125 8.12 -7.10 9.27
CA CYS A 125 7.65 -5.72 9.38
C CYS A 125 8.64 -4.95 10.26
N ASP A 126 9.31 -3.92 9.73
CA ASP A 126 10.42 -3.27 10.42
C ASP A 126 10.04 -2.75 11.83
N PRO A 127 8.92 -2.02 12.04
CA PRO A 127 8.55 -1.56 13.37
C PRO A 127 8.13 -2.68 14.34
N HIS A 128 7.71 -3.85 13.82
CA HIS A 128 7.13 -4.91 14.62
C HIS A 128 7.95 -6.21 14.64
N ALA A 129 9.14 -6.21 14.03
CA ALA A 129 10.02 -7.38 14.03
C ALA A 129 10.36 -7.85 15.44
N ALA A 130 10.64 -6.92 16.35
CA ALA A 130 10.91 -7.21 17.76
C ALA A 130 9.70 -7.78 18.52
N LEU A 131 8.49 -7.62 17.98
CA LEU A 131 7.24 -8.18 18.50
C LEU A 131 6.89 -9.53 17.85
N GLY A 132 7.76 -10.04 16.96
CA GLY A 132 7.57 -11.31 16.31
C GLY A 132 6.84 -11.24 14.96
N MET A 133 6.64 -10.05 14.39
CA MET A 133 6.07 -9.92 13.05
C MET A 133 7.13 -10.20 11.97
N VAL A 134 7.40 -11.48 11.81
CA VAL A 134 8.38 -12.05 10.87
C VAL A 134 7.76 -13.21 10.10
N GLY A 135 8.36 -13.58 8.99
CA GLY A 135 7.92 -14.72 8.18
C GLY A 135 9.02 -15.23 7.27
N THR A 136 8.72 -16.34 6.58
CA THR A 136 9.63 -16.98 5.63
C THR A 136 8.89 -17.31 4.34
N MET A 137 9.45 -16.85 3.22
CA MET A 137 9.07 -17.29 1.88
C MET A 137 10.04 -18.37 1.44
N THR A 138 9.56 -19.57 1.15
CA THR A 138 10.34 -20.64 0.55
C THR A 138 10.09 -20.66 -0.94
N VAL A 139 11.13 -20.41 -1.72
CA VAL A 139 11.06 -20.50 -3.18
C VAL A 139 11.48 -21.90 -3.61
N VAL A 140 10.68 -22.54 -4.43
CA VAL A 140 10.93 -23.85 -5.03
C VAL A 140 11.00 -23.74 -6.55
N ASP A 141 11.68 -24.69 -7.19
CA ASP A 141 11.82 -24.81 -8.66
C ASP A 141 10.53 -25.33 -9.31
#